data_b7edfccf406929fa2cf3ad260464d92a
#
_entry.id   b7edfccf406929fa2cf3ad260464d92a
#
_cell.length_a   1.000
_cell.length_b   1.000
_cell.length_c   1.000
_cell.angle_alpha   90.00
_cell.angle_beta   90.00
_cell.angle_gamma   90.00
#
_symmetry.space_group_name_H-M   'P 1'
#
loop_
_entity.id
_entity.type
_entity.pdbx_description
1 polymer ?
#
loop_
_entity_poly.entity_id
_entity_poly.type
_entity_poly.pdbx_seq_one_letter_code
_entity_poly.pdbx_strand_id
1 'polypeptide(L)'
;MEPKLMSYITAKYSSKSDMMLSEREWQEVIGKVLPRFKEAGALRQVVTQIWNQEGSFILGNLWEYAGEKAFIARQELFREAEAAHSESTGVSSIIVPSRGVILHDTRL
;
A
#
# COMPACT_ATOMS: atom_id res chain seq x y z
N MET A 1 3.27 -18.31 7.94
CA MET A 1 4.56 -17.66 8.26
C MET A 1 4.30 -16.38 9.01
N GLU A 2 5.07 -16.15 10.06
CA GLU A 2 4.95 -14.94 10.88
C GLU A 2 5.54 -13.74 10.14
N PRO A 3 4.83 -12.60 10.06
CA PRO A 3 5.40 -11.40 9.47
C PRO A 3 6.50 -10.82 10.36
N LYS A 4 7.57 -10.33 9.76
CA LYS A 4 8.72 -9.72 10.45
C LYS A 4 8.91 -8.25 10.14
N LEU A 5 8.48 -7.82 8.97
CA LEU A 5 8.57 -6.43 8.53
C LEU A 5 7.20 -5.93 8.11
N MET A 6 7.00 -4.63 8.30
CA MET A 6 5.77 -3.96 7.93
C MET A 6 6.10 -2.64 7.23
N SER A 7 5.33 -2.28 6.22
CA SER A 7 5.34 -0.92 5.69
C SER A 7 3.95 -0.31 5.82
N TYR A 8 3.91 0.99 6.03
CA TYR A 8 2.68 1.75 6.08
C TYR A 8 2.84 2.99 5.20
N ILE A 9 2.02 3.07 4.17
CA ILE A 9 2.11 4.13 3.18
C ILE A 9 0.81 4.92 3.24
N THR A 10 0.91 6.22 3.46
CA THR A 10 -0.27 7.09 3.37
C THR A 10 -0.22 7.90 2.09
N ALA A 11 -1.38 8.09 1.48
CA ALA A 11 -1.53 8.92 0.30
C ALA A 11 -2.62 9.94 0.57
N LYS A 12 -2.27 11.23 0.52
CA LYS A 12 -3.19 12.34 0.76
C LYS A 12 -3.60 12.98 -0.55
N TYR A 13 -4.89 13.14 -0.73
CA TYR A 13 -5.49 13.67 -1.96
C TYR A 13 -6.11 15.05 -1.74
N SER A 14 -6.30 15.79 -2.82
CA SER A 14 -6.89 17.15 -2.76
C SER A 14 -8.41 17.13 -2.67
N SER A 15 -9.06 16.02 -3.02
CA SER A 15 -10.50 15.89 -2.95
C SER A 15 -10.93 14.45 -2.69
N LYS A 16 -12.16 14.29 -2.21
CA LYS A 16 -12.76 12.97 -2.01
C LYS A 16 -12.89 12.20 -3.33
N SER A 17 -13.26 12.90 -4.39
CA SER A 17 -13.40 12.29 -5.73
C SER A 17 -12.09 11.70 -6.20
N ASP A 18 -10.99 12.45 -6.05
CA ASP A 18 -9.66 12.00 -6.44
C ASP A 18 -9.25 10.79 -5.62
N MET A 19 -9.49 10.82 -4.32
CA MET A 19 -9.19 9.71 -3.42
C MET A 19 -9.93 8.44 -3.84
N MET A 20 -11.23 8.55 -4.11
CA MET A 20 -12.06 7.40 -4.48
C MET A 20 -11.67 6.84 -5.85
N LEU A 21 -11.37 7.70 -6.81
CA LEU A 21 -10.91 7.27 -8.12
C LEU A 21 -9.57 6.54 -8.01
N SER A 22 -8.64 7.11 -7.27
CA SER A 22 -7.31 6.53 -7.05
C SER A 22 -7.40 5.16 -6.39
N GLU A 23 -8.24 5.02 -5.36
CA GLU A 23 -8.43 3.75 -4.65
C GLU A 23 -8.98 2.66 -5.59
N ARG A 24 -10.01 2.99 -6.35
CA ARG A 24 -10.64 2.03 -7.27
C ARG A 24 -9.66 1.55 -8.33
N GLU A 25 -8.93 2.48 -8.95
CA GLU A 25 -7.96 2.15 -10.00
C GLU A 25 -6.77 1.38 -9.42
N TRP A 26 -6.35 1.72 -8.20
CA TRP A 26 -5.29 1.00 -7.51
C TRP A 26 -5.67 -0.47 -7.26
N GLN A 27 -6.91 -0.73 -6.84
CA GLN A 27 -7.38 -2.10 -6.64
C GLN A 27 -7.34 -2.92 -7.92
N GLU A 28 -7.67 -2.32 -9.06
CA GLU A 28 -7.57 -3.00 -10.35
C GLU A 28 -6.12 -3.29 -10.74
N VAL A 29 -5.24 -2.31 -10.58
CA VAL A 29 -3.82 -2.47 -10.90
C VAL A 29 -3.17 -3.52 -10.00
N ILE A 30 -3.35 -3.38 -8.67
CA ILE A 30 -2.72 -4.28 -7.72
C ILE A 30 -3.26 -5.70 -7.82
N GLY A 31 -4.55 -5.86 -8.12
CA GLY A 31 -5.18 -7.17 -8.28
C GLY A 31 -4.52 -8.03 -9.34
N LYS A 32 -3.97 -7.41 -10.37
CA LYS A 32 -3.27 -8.11 -11.45
C LYS A 32 -1.89 -8.62 -11.05
N VAL A 33 -1.27 -7.99 -10.05
CA VAL A 33 0.10 -8.31 -9.63
C VAL A 33 0.18 -8.94 -8.24
N LEU A 34 -0.93 -9.06 -7.52
CA LEU A 34 -0.95 -9.67 -6.20
C LEU A 34 -0.28 -11.07 -6.13
N PRO A 35 -0.50 -11.98 -7.10
CA PRO A 35 0.20 -13.26 -7.07
C PRO A 35 1.71 -13.12 -7.06
N ARG A 36 2.25 -12.14 -7.79
CA ARG A 36 3.69 -11.87 -7.82
C ARG A 36 4.19 -11.33 -6.47
N PHE A 37 3.39 -10.49 -5.80
CA PHE A 37 3.69 -10.01 -4.45
C PHE A 37 3.73 -11.16 -3.45
N LYS A 38 2.77 -12.07 -3.55
CA LYS A 38 2.71 -13.25 -2.70
C LYS A 38 3.95 -14.14 -2.88
N GLU A 39 4.33 -14.40 -4.12
CA GLU A 39 5.55 -15.17 -4.45
C GLU A 39 6.79 -14.50 -3.89
N ALA A 40 6.86 -13.18 -3.93
CA ALA A 40 7.99 -12.42 -3.41
C ALA A 40 8.07 -12.43 -1.88
N GLY A 41 7.02 -12.85 -1.19
CA GLY A 41 7.02 -12.96 0.28
C GLY A 41 6.18 -11.93 0.99
N ALA A 42 5.30 -11.22 0.28
CA ALA A 42 4.29 -10.37 0.91
C ALA A 42 3.21 -11.28 1.51
N LEU A 43 2.86 -11.04 2.76
CA LEU A 43 1.93 -11.89 3.52
C LEU A 43 0.54 -11.30 3.64
N ARG A 44 0.43 -9.99 3.67
CA ARG A 44 -0.84 -9.30 3.90
C ARG A 44 -0.79 -7.88 3.36
N GLN A 45 -1.92 -7.43 2.83
CA GLN A 45 -2.16 -6.04 2.48
C GLN A 45 -3.47 -5.61 3.11
N VAL A 46 -3.47 -4.43 3.73
CA VAL A 46 -4.70 -3.83 4.25
C VAL A 46 -4.78 -2.39 3.74
N VAL A 47 -5.86 -2.07 3.07
CA VAL A 47 -6.12 -0.71 2.60
C VAL A 47 -7.18 -0.10 3.52
N THR A 48 -6.90 1.10 4.03
CA THR A 48 -7.79 1.81 4.93
C THR A 48 -8.07 3.21 4.42
N GLN A 49 -9.22 3.75 4.81
CA GLN A 49 -9.50 5.16 4.66
C GLN A 49 -9.35 5.79 6.06
N ILE A 50 -8.50 6.82 6.16
CA ILE A 50 -8.32 7.54 7.41
C ILE A 50 -9.52 8.47 7.58
N TRP A 51 -10.27 8.31 8.67
CA TRP A 51 -11.53 9.04 8.86
C TRP A 51 -11.49 10.05 10.00
N ASN A 52 -10.49 10.01 10.86
CA ASN A 52 -10.42 10.88 12.04
C ASN A 52 -9.65 12.19 11.81
N GLN A 53 -9.35 12.54 10.56
CA GLN A 53 -8.66 13.78 10.20
C GLN A 53 -9.59 14.60 9.32
N GLU A 54 -10.36 15.48 9.93
CA GLU A 54 -11.32 16.33 9.24
C GLU A 54 -10.67 17.20 8.16
N GLY A 55 -11.35 17.33 7.03
CA GLY A 55 -10.85 18.10 5.90
C GLY A 55 -9.72 17.45 5.14
N SER A 56 -9.35 16.21 5.48
CA SER A 56 -8.30 15.47 4.80
C SER A 56 -8.86 14.23 4.10
N PHE A 57 -8.27 13.91 2.95
CA PHE A 57 -8.67 12.75 2.15
C PHE A 57 -7.46 11.83 2.02
N ILE A 58 -7.33 10.88 2.94
CA ILE A 58 -6.13 10.07 3.11
C ILE A 58 -6.47 8.59 3.04
N LEU A 59 -5.73 7.84 2.23
CA LEU A 59 -5.74 6.39 2.23
C LEU A 59 -4.50 5.87 2.93
N GLY A 60 -4.64 4.80 3.70
CA GLY A 60 -3.54 4.06 4.29
C GLY A 60 -3.40 2.71 3.62
N ASN A 61 -2.18 2.27 3.42
CA ASN A 61 -1.87 1.01 2.77
C ASN A 61 -0.81 0.29 3.59
N LEU A 62 -1.23 -0.76 4.28
CA LEU A 62 -0.37 -1.52 5.17
C LEU A 62 0.02 -2.83 4.48
N TRP A 63 1.33 -3.14 4.52
CA TRP A 63 1.87 -4.38 4.01
C TRP A 63 2.67 -5.10 5.09
N GLU A 64 2.53 -6.41 5.15
CA GLU A 64 3.32 -7.27 6.02
C GLU A 64 4.16 -8.21 5.16
N TYR A 65 5.42 -8.39 5.54
CA TYR A 65 6.39 -9.18 4.79
C TYR A 65 7.03 -10.24 5.67
N ALA A 66 7.40 -11.36 5.04
CA ALA A 66 8.09 -12.46 5.71
C ALA A 66 9.49 -12.08 6.21
N GLY A 67 10.11 -11.09 5.57
CA GLY A 67 11.45 -10.64 5.93
C GLY A 67 11.99 -9.62 4.95
N GLU A 68 13.26 -9.27 5.11
CA GLU A 68 13.94 -8.25 4.33
C GLU A 68 13.98 -8.57 2.83
N LYS A 69 14.23 -9.82 2.47
CA LYS A 69 14.26 -10.26 1.06
C LYS A 69 12.93 -10.01 0.37
N ALA A 70 11.83 -10.30 1.07
CA ALA A 70 10.49 -10.08 0.55
C ALA A 70 10.23 -8.58 0.32
N PHE A 71 10.68 -7.74 1.25
CA PHE A 71 10.56 -6.31 1.14
C PHE A 71 11.32 -5.76 -0.07
N ILE A 72 12.57 -6.21 -0.28
CA ILE A 72 13.40 -5.77 -1.42
C ILE A 72 12.76 -6.21 -2.75
N ALA A 73 12.33 -7.46 -2.85
CA ALA A 73 11.70 -7.99 -4.06
C ALA A 73 10.42 -7.23 -4.42
N ARG A 74 9.67 -6.79 -3.41
CA ARG A 74 8.43 -6.05 -3.59
C ARG A 74 8.64 -4.65 -4.17
N GLN A 75 9.80 -4.03 -3.97
CA GLN A 75 10.05 -2.65 -4.44
C GLN A 75 9.86 -2.50 -5.95
N GLU A 76 10.37 -3.42 -6.73
CA GLU A 76 10.22 -3.36 -8.19
C GLU A 76 8.78 -3.60 -8.64
N LEU A 77 8.10 -4.56 -8.02
CA LEU A 77 6.70 -4.83 -8.28
C LEU A 77 5.84 -3.61 -7.96
N PHE A 78 6.16 -2.93 -6.87
CA PHE A 78 5.44 -1.74 -6.45
C PHE A 78 5.64 -0.58 -7.44
N ARG A 79 6.85 -0.42 -7.97
CA ARG A 79 7.12 0.59 -9.01
C ARG A 79 6.32 0.34 -10.27
N GLU A 80 6.22 -0.91 -10.72
CA GLU A 80 5.39 -1.28 -11.87
C GLU A 80 3.93 -0.90 -11.61
N ALA A 81 3.42 -1.24 -10.42
CA ALA A 81 2.04 -0.95 -10.05
C ALA A 81 1.78 0.56 -9.98
N GLU A 82 2.71 1.31 -9.39
CA GLU A 82 2.59 2.77 -9.31
C GLU A 82 2.60 3.43 -10.69
N ALA A 83 3.46 2.97 -11.59
CA ALA A 83 3.52 3.50 -12.95
C ALA A 83 2.22 3.25 -13.70
N ALA A 84 1.67 2.04 -13.64
CA ALA A 84 0.40 1.69 -14.26
C ALA A 84 -0.75 2.51 -13.66
N HIS A 85 -0.75 2.71 -12.34
CA HIS A 85 -1.76 3.50 -11.65
C HIS A 85 -1.71 4.98 -12.05
N SER A 86 -0.52 5.56 -12.15
CA SER A 86 -0.35 6.95 -12.60
C SER A 86 -0.88 7.16 -14.01
N GLU A 87 -0.60 6.24 -14.92
CA GLU A 87 -1.12 6.30 -16.28
C GLU A 87 -2.64 6.22 -16.31
N SER A 88 -3.22 5.41 -15.43
CA SER A 88 -4.65 5.17 -15.38
C SER A 88 -5.44 6.36 -14.82
N THR A 89 -4.97 7.02 -13.78
CA THR A 89 -5.74 8.03 -13.05
C THR A 89 -5.37 9.47 -13.37
N GLY A 90 -4.09 9.74 -13.57
CA GLY A 90 -3.59 11.11 -13.65
C GLY A 90 -3.77 11.92 -12.36
N VAL A 91 -4.15 11.27 -11.25
CA VAL A 91 -4.39 11.91 -9.96
C VAL A 91 -3.09 12.05 -9.20
N SER A 92 -2.83 13.24 -8.64
CA SER A 92 -1.67 13.50 -7.79
C SER A 92 -2.00 13.28 -6.33
N SER A 93 -1.01 12.80 -5.57
CA SER A 93 -1.15 12.62 -4.13
C SER A 93 0.17 12.90 -3.42
N ILE A 94 0.08 13.20 -2.12
CA ILE A 94 1.25 13.31 -1.26
C ILE A 94 1.43 11.96 -0.57
N ILE A 95 2.55 11.29 -0.87
CA ILE A 95 2.82 9.95 -0.36
C ILE A 95 3.86 10.02 0.74
N VAL A 96 3.54 9.42 1.88
CA VAL A 96 4.45 9.31 3.02
C VAL A 96 4.63 7.84 3.37
N PRO A 97 5.76 7.22 2.99
CA PRO A 97 6.03 5.84 3.35
C PRO A 97 6.72 5.73 4.71
N SER A 98 6.35 4.72 5.47
CA SER A 98 7.00 4.36 6.73
C SER A 98 7.26 2.86 6.73
N ARG A 99 8.38 2.45 7.32
CA ARG A 99 8.78 1.04 7.39
C ARG A 99 9.19 0.71 8.81
N GLY A 100 8.90 -0.50 9.22
CA GLY A 100 9.26 -0.92 10.56
C GLY A 100 9.52 -2.41 10.68
N VAL A 101 10.31 -2.75 11.68
CA VAL A 101 10.48 -4.13 12.12
C VAL A 101 9.41 -4.40 13.17
N ILE A 102 8.73 -5.52 13.07
CA ILE A 102 7.72 -5.90 14.04
C ILE A 102 8.43 -6.33 15.33
N LEU A 103 8.21 -5.61 16.39
CA LEU A 103 8.77 -5.93 17.71
C LEU A 103 7.87 -6.85 18.51
N HIS A 104 6.57 -6.64 18.45
CA HIS A 104 5.57 -7.44 19.12
C HIS A 104 4.35 -7.61 18.22
N ASP A 105 3.84 -8.81 18.13
CA ASP A 105 2.63 -9.12 17.40
C ASP A 105 1.72 -9.91 18.35
N THR A 106 0.79 -9.23 18.96
CA THR A 106 -0.12 -9.81 19.94
C THR A 106 -1.50 -9.98 19.32
N ARG A 107 -1.98 -11.20 19.29
CA ARG A 107 -3.33 -11.51 18.80
C ARG A 107 -4.25 -11.66 19.99
N LEU A 108 -5.36 -10.95 19.95
CA LEU A 108 -6.34 -10.94 21.04
C LEU A 108 -7.47 -11.91 20.79
#